data_73eb8491901f3a46e48e562fb8ab091d
#
_entry.id   73eb8491901f3a46e48e562fb8ab091d
#
_cell.length_a   1.000
_cell.length_b   1.000
_cell.length_c   1.000
_cell.angle_alpha   90.00
_cell.angle_beta   90.00
_cell.angle_gamma   90.00
#
_symmetry.space_group_name_H-M   'P 1'
#
loop_
_entity.id
_entity.type
_entity.pdbx_description
1 polymer ?
#
loop_
_entity_poly.entity_id
_entity_poly.type
_entity_poly.pdbx_seq_one_letter_code
_entity_poly.pdbx_strand_id
1 'polypeptide(L)'
;MALWGMVIDLDRCTGCQACVMACKAENNVPAVGAKEANRGRTISWMHVLVEESEERTRFLPRPCLQCDDPPCTRVCPVYATYRNPEGIVAQIYARCIGCRFCMAACPYNAKYFNWLRYQQAAPGQNPDVSVRPKGVVEKCTFCHHRLQRARDRARGEGRELAPGDYVTACAETCPTRAIVFGDLSDSGSEVARLAKSPRAFRLNAELGTKPKVIYLSETEAHGRV
;
A
#
# COMPACT_ATOMS: atom_id res chain seq x y z
N MET A 1 4.65 5.16 -20.12
CA MET A 1 4.24 4.01 -19.26
C MET A 1 3.86 4.59 -17.91
N ALA A 2 2.69 4.26 -17.37
CA ALA A 2 2.20 4.83 -16.12
C ALA A 2 3.15 4.55 -14.95
N LEU A 3 3.27 5.49 -14.03
CA LEU A 3 4.01 5.37 -12.78
C LEU A 3 3.04 5.56 -11.60
N TRP A 4 2.47 4.46 -11.13
CA TRP A 4 1.44 4.52 -10.09
C TRP A 4 2.01 4.95 -8.74
N GLY A 5 1.35 5.95 -8.14
CA GLY A 5 1.74 6.51 -6.85
C GLY A 5 0.55 7.02 -6.03
N MET A 6 0.83 7.49 -4.84
CA MET A 6 -0.17 7.93 -3.88
C MET A 6 0.33 9.18 -3.15
N VAL A 7 -0.57 10.10 -2.90
CA VAL A 7 -0.34 11.23 -1.99
C VAL A 7 -1.32 11.12 -0.83
N ILE A 8 -0.82 11.30 0.39
CA ILE A 8 -1.61 11.25 1.61
C ILE A 8 -1.46 12.60 2.34
N ASP A 9 -2.54 13.36 2.39
CA ASP A 9 -2.60 14.64 3.11
C ASP A 9 -2.91 14.39 4.60
N LEU A 10 -1.90 14.57 5.45
CA LEU A 10 -2.02 14.30 6.88
C LEU A 10 -2.90 15.34 7.59
N ASP A 11 -2.99 16.56 7.06
CA ASP A 11 -3.81 17.61 7.65
C ASP A 11 -5.32 17.39 7.39
N ARG A 12 -5.63 16.54 6.39
CA ARG A 12 -7.00 16.11 6.09
C ARG A 12 -7.38 14.76 6.72
N CYS A 13 -6.40 14.02 7.23
CA CYS A 13 -6.63 12.70 7.80
C CYS A 13 -7.22 12.81 9.21
N THR A 14 -8.40 12.25 9.42
CA THR A 14 -9.10 12.23 10.72
C THR A 14 -8.88 10.95 11.53
N GLY A 15 -8.03 10.03 11.07
CA GLY A 15 -7.78 8.76 11.75
C GLY A 15 -8.96 7.77 11.77
N CYS A 16 -9.99 7.97 10.95
CA CYS A 16 -11.24 7.20 10.96
C CYS A 16 -11.08 5.70 10.59
N GLN A 17 -9.92 5.28 10.10
CA GLN A 17 -9.56 3.92 9.71
C GLN A 17 -10.41 3.30 8.58
N ALA A 18 -11.25 4.05 7.88
CA ALA A 18 -12.02 3.56 6.74
C ALA A 18 -11.11 2.92 5.67
N CYS A 19 -9.94 3.51 5.42
CA CYS A 19 -8.92 2.99 4.51
C CYS A 19 -8.35 1.63 4.96
N VAL A 20 -8.25 1.37 6.27
CA VAL A 20 -7.79 0.09 6.83
C VAL A 20 -8.83 -0.99 6.56
N MET A 21 -10.09 -0.70 6.85
CA MET A 21 -11.20 -1.65 6.66
C MET A 21 -11.42 -1.95 5.18
N ALA A 22 -11.44 -0.92 4.32
CA ALA A 22 -11.53 -1.09 2.87
C ALA A 22 -10.36 -1.94 2.32
N CYS A 23 -9.13 -1.71 2.78
CA CYS A 23 -7.98 -2.50 2.37
C CYS A 23 -8.12 -3.97 2.80
N LYS A 24 -8.61 -4.24 4.02
CA LYS A 24 -8.83 -5.60 4.50
C LYS A 24 -9.90 -6.34 3.70
N ALA A 25 -11.04 -5.71 3.48
CA ALA A 25 -12.14 -6.29 2.69
C ALA A 25 -11.72 -6.54 1.23
N GLU A 26 -11.16 -5.52 0.57
CA GLU A 26 -10.76 -5.59 -0.84
C GLU A 26 -9.70 -6.66 -1.11
N ASN A 27 -8.74 -6.81 -0.22
CA ASN A 27 -7.58 -7.67 -0.44
C ASN A 27 -7.64 -8.97 0.38
N ASN A 28 -8.78 -9.35 0.93
CA ASN A 28 -8.94 -10.53 1.78
C ASN A 28 -7.85 -10.61 2.87
N VAL A 29 -7.50 -9.46 3.49
CA VAL A 29 -6.51 -9.42 4.56
C VAL A 29 -7.18 -9.88 5.85
N PRO A 30 -6.73 -10.99 6.44
CA PRO A 30 -7.44 -11.59 7.55
C PRO A 30 -7.38 -10.72 8.82
N ALA A 31 -8.43 -10.81 9.62
CA ALA A 31 -8.41 -10.37 11.01
C ALA A 31 -7.91 -11.51 11.91
N VAL A 32 -7.16 -11.16 12.93
CA VAL A 32 -6.69 -12.10 13.95
C VAL A 32 -7.30 -11.77 15.31
N GLY A 33 -7.54 -12.79 16.15
CA GLY A 33 -7.99 -12.57 17.51
C GLY A 33 -6.90 -11.96 18.41
N ALA A 34 -7.29 -11.49 19.60
CA ALA A 34 -6.41 -10.80 20.55
C ALA A 34 -5.14 -11.59 20.88
N LYS A 35 -5.24 -12.92 21.03
CA LYS A 35 -4.09 -13.79 21.31
C LYS A 35 -2.97 -13.67 20.27
N GLU A 36 -3.32 -13.66 19.00
CA GLU A 36 -2.33 -13.56 17.92
C GLU A 36 -1.88 -12.10 17.69
N ALA A 37 -2.78 -11.14 17.94
CA ALA A 37 -2.44 -9.72 17.90
C ALA A 37 -1.38 -9.38 18.97
N ASN A 38 -1.51 -9.88 20.19
CA ASN A 38 -0.54 -9.70 21.27
C ASN A 38 0.82 -10.36 20.99
N ARG A 39 0.88 -11.29 20.02
CA ARG A 39 2.12 -11.89 19.52
C ARG A 39 2.73 -11.13 18.34
N GLY A 40 2.21 -9.96 18.00
CA GLY A 40 2.66 -9.18 16.84
C GLY A 40 2.33 -9.80 15.48
N ARG A 41 1.30 -10.67 15.40
CA ARG A 41 0.95 -11.40 14.18
C ARG A 41 -0.20 -10.80 13.40
N THR A 42 -0.54 -9.56 13.70
CA THR A 42 -1.55 -8.81 12.93
C THR A 42 -1.02 -8.50 11.54
N ILE A 43 -1.86 -8.73 10.52
CA ILE A 43 -1.57 -8.35 9.14
C ILE A 43 -2.39 -7.11 8.83
N SER A 44 -1.73 -6.03 8.42
CA SER A 44 -2.38 -4.77 8.10
C SER A 44 -1.66 -4.07 6.94
N TRP A 45 -2.13 -4.31 5.71
CA TRP A 45 -1.51 -3.71 4.52
C TRP A 45 -1.65 -2.19 4.46
N MET A 46 -2.69 -1.66 5.09
CA MET A 46 -2.86 -0.25 5.44
C MET A 46 -2.89 -0.16 6.97
N HIS A 47 -2.03 0.64 7.55
CA HIS A 47 -1.97 0.87 8.99
C HIS A 47 -2.02 2.37 9.23
N VAL A 48 -2.82 2.83 10.18
CA VAL A 48 -2.84 4.22 10.62
C VAL A 48 -2.05 4.30 11.92
N LEU A 49 -0.89 4.95 11.85
CA LEU A 49 -0.09 5.27 13.04
C LEU A 49 -0.64 6.53 13.68
N VAL A 50 -0.54 6.62 14.98
CA VAL A 50 -0.89 7.80 15.77
C VAL A 50 0.41 8.42 16.26
N GLU A 51 0.63 9.69 15.93
CA GLU A 51 1.73 10.50 16.41
C GLU A 51 1.14 11.54 17.37
N GLU A 52 1.49 11.44 18.63
CA GLU A 52 1.03 12.35 19.67
C GLU A 52 2.16 13.31 20.06
N SER A 53 1.88 14.59 20.08
CA SER A 53 2.73 15.65 20.65
C SER A 53 1.92 16.45 21.66
N GLU A 54 2.58 17.31 22.45
CA GLU A 54 1.91 18.19 23.40
C GLU A 54 0.89 19.13 22.75
N GLU A 55 1.11 19.47 21.46
CA GLU A 55 0.29 20.44 20.74
C GLU A 55 -0.83 19.80 19.91
N ARG A 56 -0.64 18.54 19.46
CA ARG A 56 -1.59 17.88 18.53
C ARG A 56 -1.42 16.37 18.44
N THR A 57 -2.49 15.71 18.02
CA THR A 57 -2.50 14.32 17.54
C THR A 57 -2.55 14.33 16.02
N ARG A 58 -1.67 13.54 15.38
CA ARG A 58 -1.63 13.35 13.94
C ARG A 58 -1.84 11.87 13.60
N PHE A 59 -2.52 11.63 12.50
CA PHE A 59 -2.75 10.29 11.97
C PHE A 59 -1.93 10.08 10.69
N LEU A 60 -1.13 9.03 10.65
CA LEU A 60 -0.27 8.68 9.52
C LEU A 60 -0.72 7.36 8.89
N PRO A 61 -1.58 7.38 7.85
CA PRO A 61 -1.89 6.17 7.08
C PRO A 61 -0.64 5.68 6.35
N ARG A 62 -0.20 4.47 6.67
CA ARG A 62 1.04 3.89 6.14
C ARG A 62 0.76 2.56 5.44
N PRO A 63 0.60 2.54 4.11
CA PRO A 63 0.67 1.33 3.28
C PRO A 63 2.12 0.94 3.00
N CYS A 64 2.36 -0.09 2.17
CA CYS A 64 3.66 -0.25 1.53
C CYS A 64 3.96 0.99 0.67
N LEU A 65 5.15 1.58 0.83
CA LEU A 65 5.50 2.84 0.17
C LEU A 65 5.86 2.67 -1.32
N GLN A 66 5.78 1.46 -1.87
CA GLN A 66 5.94 1.18 -3.29
C GLN A 66 7.19 1.84 -3.90
N CYS A 67 8.33 1.68 -3.23
CA CYS A 67 9.60 2.32 -3.56
C CYS A 67 10.02 2.11 -5.01
N ASP A 68 10.66 3.11 -5.63
CA ASP A 68 11.28 2.95 -6.95
C ASP A 68 12.60 2.18 -6.85
N ASP A 69 13.28 2.31 -5.72
CA ASP A 69 14.46 1.54 -5.38
C ASP A 69 14.20 0.63 -4.15
N PRO A 70 13.44 -0.47 -4.33
CA PRO A 70 12.94 -1.27 -3.22
C PRO A 70 13.99 -2.24 -2.70
N PRO A 71 14.54 -2.07 -1.48
CA PRO A 71 15.52 -3.01 -0.93
C PRO A 71 14.96 -4.43 -0.78
N CYS A 72 13.65 -4.53 -0.55
CA CYS A 72 12.99 -5.83 -0.39
C CYS A 72 13.01 -6.72 -1.63
N THR A 73 13.19 -6.17 -2.83
CA THR A 73 13.33 -6.98 -4.07
C THR A 73 14.74 -7.51 -4.22
N ARG A 74 15.73 -6.73 -3.82
CA ARG A 74 17.15 -7.10 -3.94
C ARG A 74 17.52 -8.29 -3.06
N VAL A 75 16.89 -8.40 -1.88
CA VAL A 75 17.20 -9.47 -0.92
C VAL A 75 16.35 -10.73 -1.10
N CYS A 76 15.45 -10.76 -2.08
CA CYS A 76 14.59 -11.92 -2.29
C CYS A 76 15.30 -13.01 -3.11
N PRO A 77 15.71 -14.15 -2.49
CA PRO A 77 16.52 -15.16 -3.17
C PRO A 77 15.76 -15.89 -4.29
N VAL A 78 14.43 -15.82 -4.28
CA VAL A 78 13.57 -16.51 -5.25
C VAL A 78 12.78 -15.55 -6.13
N TYR A 79 13.11 -14.26 -6.10
CA TYR A 79 12.41 -13.20 -6.85
C TYR A 79 10.89 -13.21 -6.68
N ALA A 80 10.40 -13.64 -5.50
CA ALA A 80 8.98 -13.60 -5.18
C ALA A 80 8.50 -12.15 -5.00
N THR A 81 9.34 -11.27 -4.48
CA THR A 81 9.11 -9.82 -4.45
C THR A 81 9.82 -9.20 -5.64
N TYR A 82 9.11 -8.45 -6.45
CA TYR A 82 9.65 -7.81 -7.67
C TYR A 82 8.97 -6.46 -7.93
N ARG A 83 9.58 -5.64 -8.77
CA ARG A 83 9.00 -4.41 -9.29
C ARG A 83 8.55 -4.66 -10.73
N ASN A 84 7.28 -4.38 -11.02
CA ASN A 84 6.76 -4.49 -12.38
C ASN A 84 7.14 -3.27 -13.24
N PRO A 85 6.95 -3.31 -14.57
CA PRO A 85 7.27 -2.18 -15.45
C PRO A 85 6.56 -0.86 -15.10
N GLU A 86 5.39 -0.92 -14.46
CA GLU A 86 4.63 0.27 -14.01
C GLU A 86 5.02 0.75 -12.61
N GLY A 87 6.13 0.25 -12.09
CA GLY A 87 6.68 0.65 -10.82
C GLY A 87 6.00 0.03 -9.59
N ILE A 88 4.99 -0.84 -9.75
CA ILE A 88 4.36 -1.51 -8.60
C ILE A 88 5.30 -2.59 -8.06
N VAL A 89 5.62 -2.51 -6.77
CA VAL A 89 6.33 -3.57 -6.08
C VAL A 89 5.32 -4.65 -5.70
N ALA A 90 5.37 -5.77 -6.39
CA ALA A 90 4.43 -6.86 -6.26
C ALA A 90 5.03 -8.09 -5.54
N GLN A 91 4.20 -9.10 -5.29
CA GLN A 91 4.58 -10.33 -4.60
C GLN A 91 3.93 -11.54 -5.29
N ILE A 92 4.75 -12.50 -5.69
CA ILE A 92 4.31 -13.79 -6.22
C ILE A 92 4.33 -14.80 -5.07
N TYR A 93 3.15 -15.07 -4.51
CA TYR A 93 3.04 -15.91 -3.32
C TYR A 93 3.51 -17.35 -3.54
N ALA A 94 3.25 -17.92 -4.72
CA ALA A 94 3.68 -19.27 -5.06
C ALA A 94 5.21 -19.46 -5.11
N ARG A 95 5.98 -18.38 -5.30
CA ARG A 95 7.45 -18.42 -5.25
C ARG A 95 8.00 -18.17 -3.84
N CYS A 96 7.19 -17.63 -2.93
CA CYS A 96 7.68 -17.21 -1.63
C CYS A 96 8.01 -18.42 -0.73
N ILE A 97 9.25 -18.53 -0.31
CA ILE A 97 9.72 -19.58 0.62
C ILE A 97 9.65 -19.17 2.09
N GLY A 98 9.12 -17.98 2.40
CA GLY A 98 8.92 -17.51 3.77
C GLY A 98 10.19 -17.15 4.54
N CYS A 99 11.32 -16.92 3.89
CA CYS A 99 12.60 -16.60 4.54
C CYS A 99 12.61 -15.25 5.29
N ARG A 100 11.64 -14.36 5.01
CA ARG A 100 11.43 -13.06 5.67
C ARG A 100 12.54 -12.01 5.47
N PHE A 101 13.57 -12.26 4.66
CA PHE A 101 14.61 -11.26 4.38
C PHE A 101 14.04 -9.94 3.87
N CYS A 102 13.00 -9.99 3.05
CA CYS A 102 12.32 -8.80 2.57
C CYS A 102 11.57 -8.02 3.67
N MET A 103 11.23 -8.64 4.80
CA MET A 103 10.69 -7.95 5.97
C MET A 103 11.80 -7.21 6.71
N ALA A 104 12.92 -7.86 6.96
CA ALA A 104 14.08 -7.26 7.62
C ALA A 104 14.68 -6.10 6.80
N ALA A 105 14.67 -6.21 5.47
CA ALA A 105 15.18 -5.17 4.58
C ALA A 105 14.22 -3.98 4.37
N CYS A 106 12.96 -4.08 4.81
CA CYS A 106 11.99 -3.01 4.64
C CYS A 106 12.10 -1.97 5.77
N PRO A 107 12.58 -0.74 5.51
CA PRO A 107 12.73 0.26 6.58
C PRO A 107 11.39 0.80 7.08
N TYR A 108 10.30 0.46 6.41
CA TYR A 108 8.95 0.94 6.73
C TYR A 108 8.10 -0.10 7.45
N ASN A 109 8.62 -1.28 7.78
CA ASN A 109 7.86 -2.38 8.37
C ASN A 109 6.52 -2.70 7.66
N ALA A 110 6.49 -2.54 6.31
CA ALA A 110 5.27 -2.66 5.51
C ALA A 110 5.12 -4.04 4.85
N LYS A 111 5.76 -5.06 5.43
CA LYS A 111 5.64 -6.46 5.01
C LYS A 111 5.25 -7.32 6.20
N TYR A 112 4.37 -8.27 5.95
CA TYR A 112 3.74 -9.09 6.97
C TYR A 112 3.92 -10.57 6.64
N PHE A 113 4.29 -11.38 7.64
CA PHE A 113 4.38 -12.82 7.49
C PHE A 113 3.07 -13.49 7.85
N ASN A 114 2.59 -14.39 7.01
CA ASN A 114 1.36 -15.12 7.25
C ASN A 114 1.63 -16.38 8.12
N TRP A 115 1.34 -16.26 9.40
CA TRP A 115 1.58 -17.29 10.41
C TRP A 115 0.51 -18.38 10.45
N LEU A 116 -0.69 -18.08 9.96
CA LEU A 116 -1.86 -18.91 10.13
C LEU A 116 -2.40 -19.42 8.79
N ARG A 117 -3.20 -20.47 8.84
CA ARG A 117 -4.04 -20.87 7.72
C ARG A 117 -5.38 -20.15 7.83
N TYR A 118 -5.80 -19.49 6.78
CA TYR A 118 -7.10 -18.84 6.69
C TYR A 118 -7.99 -19.60 5.71
N GLN A 119 -9.29 -19.52 5.95
CA GLN A 119 -10.28 -20.18 5.09
C GLN A 119 -10.28 -19.53 3.70
N GLN A 120 -10.22 -20.37 2.68
CA GLN A 120 -10.42 -19.96 1.28
C GLN A 120 -11.92 -19.86 0.99
N ALA A 121 -12.29 -18.96 0.10
CA ALA A 121 -13.67 -18.80 -0.36
C ALA A 121 -14.72 -18.68 0.77
N ALA A 122 -14.35 -18.03 1.87
CA ALA A 122 -15.31 -17.73 2.94
C ALA A 122 -16.33 -16.69 2.46
N PRO A 123 -17.58 -16.72 2.98
CA PRO A 123 -18.57 -15.70 2.66
C PRO A 123 -18.04 -14.28 2.88
N GLY A 124 -18.29 -13.37 1.93
CA GLY A 124 -17.83 -11.98 1.96
C GLY A 124 -16.38 -11.74 1.53
N GLN A 125 -15.65 -12.78 1.12
CA GLN A 125 -14.33 -12.59 0.50
C GLN A 125 -14.46 -12.07 -0.94
N ASN A 126 -13.52 -11.19 -1.32
CA ASN A 126 -13.39 -10.74 -2.71
C ASN A 126 -12.94 -11.92 -3.60
N PRO A 127 -13.72 -12.34 -4.60
CA PRO A 127 -13.39 -13.49 -5.45
C PRO A 127 -12.17 -13.26 -6.34
N ASP A 128 -11.81 -12.00 -6.61
CA ASP A 128 -10.68 -11.66 -7.48
C ASP A 128 -9.32 -11.70 -6.75
N VAL A 129 -9.34 -11.92 -5.44
CA VAL A 129 -8.13 -11.91 -4.62
C VAL A 129 -8.03 -13.21 -3.83
N SER A 130 -7.03 -14.02 -4.14
CA SER A 130 -6.78 -15.24 -3.38
C SER A 130 -6.35 -14.94 -1.95
N VAL A 131 -6.81 -15.76 -1.00
CA VAL A 131 -6.27 -15.77 0.35
C VAL A 131 -4.85 -16.34 0.32
N ARG A 132 -3.92 -15.66 0.98
CA ARG A 132 -2.50 -16.06 0.98
C ARG A 132 -2.31 -17.30 1.86
N PRO A 133 -1.48 -18.24 1.44
CA PRO A 133 -1.20 -19.43 2.24
C PRO A 133 -0.37 -19.08 3.49
N LYS A 134 -0.42 -19.95 4.50
CA LYS A 134 0.52 -19.90 5.62
C LYS A 134 1.96 -19.99 5.11
N GLY A 135 2.86 -19.22 5.72
CA GLY A 135 4.30 -19.30 5.45
C GLY A 135 4.82 -18.36 4.37
N VAL A 136 3.97 -17.50 3.81
CA VAL A 136 4.40 -16.49 2.84
C VAL A 136 4.45 -15.08 3.45
N VAL A 137 5.20 -14.19 2.82
CA VAL A 137 5.19 -12.76 3.14
C VAL A 137 4.21 -12.05 2.22
N GLU A 138 3.40 -11.17 2.78
CA GLU A 138 2.41 -10.38 2.06
C GLU A 138 2.54 -8.88 2.37
N LYS A 139 1.99 -8.02 1.52
CA LYS A 139 2.02 -6.56 1.64
C LYS A 139 1.02 -5.90 0.70
N CYS A 140 0.78 -4.61 0.89
CA CYS A 140 0.00 -3.80 -0.07
C CYS A 140 0.60 -3.88 -1.48
N THR A 141 -0.25 -4.13 -2.48
CA THR A 141 0.09 -4.22 -3.91
C THR A 141 -0.55 -3.09 -4.73
N PHE A 142 -1.01 -2.01 -4.09
CA PHE A 142 -1.85 -0.98 -4.71
C PHE A 142 -3.12 -1.53 -5.37
N CYS A 143 -3.70 -2.59 -4.77
CA CYS A 143 -4.88 -3.28 -5.34
C CYS A 143 -4.67 -3.66 -6.82
N HIS A 144 -3.52 -4.32 -7.13
CA HIS A 144 -3.11 -4.66 -8.49
C HIS A 144 -4.17 -5.42 -9.30
N HIS A 145 -5.01 -6.22 -8.64
CA HIS A 145 -6.15 -6.89 -9.27
C HIS A 145 -7.16 -5.90 -9.88
N ARG A 146 -7.39 -4.74 -9.23
CA ARG A 146 -8.24 -3.68 -9.80
C ARG A 146 -7.64 -3.11 -11.10
N LEU A 147 -6.31 -2.95 -11.15
CA LEU A 147 -5.63 -2.52 -12.37
C LEU A 147 -5.83 -3.55 -13.51
N GLN A 148 -5.70 -4.85 -13.21
CA GLN A 148 -5.95 -5.89 -14.21
C GLN A 148 -7.39 -5.83 -14.73
N ARG A 149 -8.37 -5.75 -13.84
CA ARG A 149 -9.79 -5.61 -14.23
C ARG A 149 -10.06 -4.36 -15.08
N ALA A 150 -9.46 -3.23 -14.69
CA ALA A 150 -9.62 -1.99 -15.47
C ALA A 150 -9.04 -2.13 -16.88
N ARG A 151 -7.89 -2.79 -17.02
CA ARG A 151 -7.27 -3.09 -18.32
C ARG A 151 -8.11 -4.04 -19.17
N ASP A 152 -8.61 -5.09 -18.56
CA ASP A 152 -9.42 -6.09 -19.28
C ASP A 152 -10.71 -5.44 -19.78
N ARG A 153 -11.33 -4.56 -18.97
CA ARG A 153 -12.49 -3.76 -19.36
C ARG A 153 -12.14 -2.83 -20.52
N ALA A 154 -11.10 -2.00 -20.38
CA ALA A 154 -10.68 -1.05 -21.42
C ALA A 154 -10.35 -1.76 -22.74
N ARG A 155 -9.68 -2.90 -22.66
CA ARG A 155 -9.38 -3.74 -23.84
C ARG A 155 -10.65 -4.30 -24.48
N GLY A 156 -11.61 -4.76 -23.68
CA GLY A 156 -12.92 -5.23 -24.16
C GLY A 156 -13.74 -4.12 -24.84
N GLU A 157 -13.54 -2.88 -24.41
CA GLU A 157 -14.15 -1.67 -24.98
C GLU A 157 -13.34 -1.08 -26.15
N GLY A 158 -12.21 -1.69 -26.54
CA GLY A 158 -11.36 -1.23 -27.64
C GLY A 158 -10.65 0.12 -27.36
N ARG A 159 -10.43 0.50 -26.11
CA ARG A 159 -9.79 1.75 -25.69
C ARG A 159 -8.59 1.51 -24.78
N GLU A 160 -7.82 2.53 -24.57
CA GLU A 160 -6.76 2.54 -23.56
C GLU A 160 -7.32 2.83 -22.16
N LEU A 161 -6.50 2.54 -21.14
CA LEU A 161 -6.81 2.85 -19.75
C LEU A 161 -6.89 4.37 -19.56
N ALA A 162 -8.02 4.86 -19.09
CA ALA A 162 -8.25 6.29 -18.85
C ALA A 162 -7.97 6.67 -17.39
N PRO A 163 -7.68 7.96 -17.10
CA PRO A 163 -7.64 8.46 -15.74
C PRO A 163 -8.94 8.14 -14.98
N GLY A 164 -8.82 7.58 -13.77
CA GLY A 164 -9.97 7.17 -12.96
C GLY A 164 -10.45 5.73 -13.16
N ASP A 165 -10.05 5.03 -14.23
CA ASP A 165 -10.39 3.61 -14.41
C ASP A 165 -9.81 2.72 -13.32
N TYR A 166 -8.71 3.15 -12.73
CA TYR A 166 -8.02 2.43 -11.67
C TYR A 166 -7.78 3.31 -10.45
N VAL A 167 -8.44 2.95 -9.35
CA VAL A 167 -8.31 3.58 -8.04
C VAL A 167 -8.16 2.50 -6.97
N THR A 168 -7.31 2.73 -5.99
CA THR A 168 -7.14 1.80 -4.85
C THR A 168 -8.33 1.90 -3.88
N ALA A 169 -8.71 0.80 -3.23
CA ALA A 169 -9.84 0.77 -2.31
C ALA A 169 -9.71 1.80 -1.17
N CYS A 170 -8.49 2.00 -0.65
CA CYS A 170 -8.24 2.97 0.41
C CYS A 170 -8.42 4.42 -0.04
N ALA A 171 -8.09 4.76 -1.28
CA ALA A 171 -8.32 6.10 -1.83
C ALA A 171 -9.81 6.33 -2.11
N GLU A 172 -10.48 5.35 -2.71
CA GLU A 172 -11.91 5.40 -3.04
C GLU A 172 -12.78 5.60 -1.78
N THR A 173 -12.44 4.91 -0.68
CA THR A 173 -13.24 4.94 0.57
C THR A 173 -12.92 6.14 1.47
N CYS A 174 -11.86 6.91 1.22
CA CYS A 174 -11.44 7.97 2.11
C CYS A 174 -12.46 9.12 2.17
N PRO A 175 -13.18 9.33 3.30
CA PRO A 175 -14.28 10.30 3.35
C PRO A 175 -13.80 11.76 3.27
N THR A 176 -12.58 12.03 3.73
CA THR A 176 -11.98 13.37 3.70
C THR A 176 -11.14 13.62 2.44
N ARG A 177 -11.05 12.61 1.52
CA ARG A 177 -10.15 12.63 0.36
C ARG A 177 -8.70 12.97 0.74
N ALA A 178 -8.28 12.51 1.92
CA ALA A 178 -6.89 12.63 2.34
C ALA A 178 -5.95 11.76 1.51
N ILE A 179 -6.45 10.67 0.91
CA ILE A 179 -5.67 9.74 0.08
C ILE A 179 -6.02 9.96 -1.38
N VAL A 180 -5.04 10.41 -2.17
CA VAL A 180 -5.15 10.60 -3.63
C VAL A 180 -4.23 9.60 -4.30
N PHE A 181 -4.75 8.89 -5.30
CA PHE A 181 -4.03 7.86 -6.05
C PHE A 181 -4.10 8.12 -7.55
N GLY A 182 -3.03 7.83 -8.28
CA GLY A 182 -3.01 8.01 -9.74
C GLY A 182 -1.63 7.83 -10.36
N ASP A 183 -1.49 8.30 -11.59
CA ASP A 183 -0.24 8.24 -12.35
C ASP A 183 0.63 9.47 -12.06
N LEU A 184 1.78 9.25 -11.43
CA LEU A 184 2.79 10.29 -11.16
C LEU A 184 3.52 10.77 -12.43
N SER A 185 3.48 10.00 -13.52
CA SER A 185 4.09 10.40 -14.80
C SER A 185 3.21 11.32 -15.63
N ASP A 186 1.91 11.35 -15.36
CA ASP A 186 0.98 12.29 -15.96
C ASP A 186 0.99 13.62 -15.20
N SER A 187 1.61 14.65 -15.80
CA SER A 187 1.72 15.98 -15.20
C SER A 187 0.38 16.68 -14.97
N GLY A 188 -0.68 16.28 -15.68
CA GLY A 188 -2.05 16.77 -15.53
C GLY A 188 -2.81 16.10 -14.37
N SER A 189 -2.32 14.99 -13.88
CA SER A 189 -2.97 14.25 -12.79
C SER A 189 -2.93 15.00 -11.46
N GLU A 190 -3.99 14.82 -10.64
CA GLU A 190 -4.04 15.42 -9.31
C GLU A 190 -2.88 14.92 -8.43
N VAL A 191 -2.58 13.63 -8.48
CA VAL A 191 -1.52 13.02 -7.68
C VAL A 191 -0.14 13.59 -8.02
N ALA A 192 0.16 13.82 -9.31
CA ALA A 192 1.43 14.40 -9.74
C ALA A 192 1.57 15.88 -9.33
N ARG A 193 0.47 16.63 -9.38
CA ARG A 193 0.43 18.02 -8.92
C ARG A 193 0.67 18.12 -7.41
N LEU A 194 -0.04 17.29 -6.61
CA LEU A 194 0.11 17.25 -5.16
C LEU A 194 1.50 16.77 -4.75
N ALA A 195 2.10 15.84 -5.47
CA ALA A 195 3.45 15.34 -5.22
C ALA A 195 4.55 16.43 -5.35
N LYS A 196 4.25 17.53 -6.06
CA LYS A 196 5.15 18.69 -6.22
C LYS A 196 4.83 19.83 -5.25
N SER A 197 3.85 19.67 -4.37
CA SER A 197 3.50 20.67 -3.36
C SER A 197 4.71 20.98 -2.46
N PRO A 198 4.90 22.25 -2.01
CA PRO A 198 5.91 22.56 -0.99
C PRO A 198 5.67 21.85 0.35
N ARG A 199 4.44 21.38 0.61
CA ARG A 199 4.08 20.56 1.77
C ARG A 199 4.46 19.08 1.62
N ALA A 200 4.98 18.68 0.43
CA ALA A 200 5.24 17.27 0.13
C ALA A 200 6.57 16.79 0.73
N PHE A 201 6.52 15.64 1.38
CA PHE A 201 7.68 14.95 1.91
C PHE A 201 7.58 13.43 1.73
N ARG A 202 8.70 12.74 1.90
CA ARG A 202 8.77 11.28 1.89
C ARG A 202 9.32 10.78 3.21
N LEU A 203 8.71 9.73 3.75
CA LEU A 203 9.22 9.07 4.95
C LEU A 203 10.61 8.49 4.69
N ASN A 204 11.55 8.72 5.61
CA ASN A 204 12.91 8.21 5.58
C ASN A 204 13.57 8.42 4.20
N ALA A 205 13.45 9.64 3.65
CA ALA A 205 13.97 9.99 2.32
C ALA A 205 15.49 9.78 2.23
N GLU A 206 16.21 9.96 3.33
CA GLU A 206 17.66 9.76 3.48
C GLU A 206 18.12 8.33 3.18
N LEU A 207 17.22 7.34 3.29
CA LEU A 207 17.54 5.94 2.98
C LEU A 207 17.58 5.63 1.48
N GLY A 208 17.29 6.60 0.62
CA GLY A 208 17.42 6.50 -0.83
C GLY A 208 16.48 5.51 -1.52
N THR A 209 15.45 5.02 -0.82
CA THR A 209 14.52 4.01 -1.37
C THR A 209 13.52 4.58 -2.38
N LYS A 210 13.42 5.90 -2.50
CA LYS A 210 12.54 6.65 -3.41
C LYS A 210 11.07 6.22 -3.32
N PRO A 211 10.39 6.45 -2.18
CA PRO A 211 8.98 6.10 -2.01
C PRO A 211 8.07 6.78 -3.03
N LYS A 212 7.05 6.05 -3.53
CA LYS A 212 5.96 6.59 -4.35
C LYS A 212 4.66 6.85 -3.56
N VAL A 213 4.68 6.60 -2.26
CA VAL A 213 3.71 7.18 -1.33
C VAL A 213 4.36 8.42 -0.75
N ILE A 214 3.74 9.57 -1.01
CA ILE A 214 4.21 10.91 -0.66
C ILE A 214 3.22 11.47 0.34
N TYR A 215 3.70 12.19 1.32
CA TYR A 215 2.87 12.78 2.36
C TYR A 215 2.84 14.29 2.22
N LEU A 216 1.71 14.90 2.59
CA LEU A 216 1.58 16.35 2.72
C LEU A 216 1.35 16.71 4.18
N SER A 217 2.02 17.77 4.67
CA SER A 217 1.77 18.37 5.96
C SER A 217 2.19 19.83 5.96
N GLU A 218 1.45 20.70 6.66
CA GLU A 218 1.78 22.13 6.84
C GLU A 218 2.97 22.33 7.78
N THR A 219 3.18 21.40 8.70
CA THR A 219 4.34 21.40 9.59
C THR A 219 5.27 20.28 9.17
N GLU A 220 6.59 20.55 9.16
CA GLU A 220 7.58 19.54 8.88
C GLU A 220 7.35 18.29 9.74
N ALA A 221 7.00 17.20 9.08
CA ALA A 221 6.92 15.92 9.75
C ALA A 221 8.34 15.39 9.91
N HIS A 222 8.92 15.54 11.07
CA HIS A 222 10.11 14.78 11.43
C HIS A 222 9.73 13.32 11.65
N GLY A 223 9.22 12.69 10.58
CA GLY A 223 8.79 11.30 10.59
C GLY A 223 9.98 10.36 10.53
N ARG A 224 10.60 10.10 11.66
CA ARG A 224 11.30 8.82 11.87
C ARG A 224 10.23 7.81 12.29
N VAL A 225 9.94 6.86 11.41
CA VAL A 225 9.08 5.72 11.71
C VAL A 225 9.93 4.54 12.12
#